data_5084d10854c08a3248d058b88c76075d
#
_entry.id   5084d10854c08a3248d058b88c76075d
#
_cell.length_a   1.000
_cell.length_b   1.000
_cell.length_c   1.000
_cell.angle_alpha   90.00
_cell.angle_beta   90.00
_cell.angle_gamma   90.00
#
_symmetry.space_group_name_H-M   'P 1'
#
loop_
_entity.id
_entity.type
_entity.pdbx_description
1 polymer ?
#
loop_
_entity_poly.entity_id
_entity_poly.type
_entity_poly.pdbx_seq_one_letter_code
_entity_poly.pdbx_strand_id
1 'polypeptide(L)'
;MIPQQDNQSEAFYVEVLKAALTNGALRPDDRVLVVCGSVRDEASLREAGLRNFEMSNIGGEVEIDVENLAYPDGSFDAVIVHSGLHHCASPHRGLLEMYRVAKRCVILFEPADNLVTRLGQKFGIGQTYEFAAVQGNRLECGGWRNTSVPNWVYRFTASEIRQTINCAAPFGPHRYHFHYRTRIPWQQLRARRSKVPLVMAMVAAPVLRLLDVMGPVASNNMAAVIVKPDLPGEKFPWVEQKDGKWIAERGWF
;
A
#
# COMPACT_ATOMS: atom_id res chain seq x y z
N MET A 1 -14.13 -0.95 -24.00
CA MET A 1 -13.88 0.50 -23.79
C MET A 1 -13.35 0.64 -22.38
N ILE A 2 -12.04 0.86 -22.22
CA ILE A 2 -11.38 1.03 -20.92
C ILE A 2 -11.96 2.30 -20.30
N PRO A 3 -12.51 2.27 -19.07
CA PRO A 3 -13.06 3.48 -18.44
C PRO A 3 -11.96 4.54 -18.36
N GLN A 4 -12.30 5.77 -18.73
CA GLN A 4 -11.42 6.94 -18.60
C GLN A 4 -10.88 7.02 -17.17
N GLN A 5 -9.57 7.04 -17.04
CA GLN A 5 -8.78 6.83 -15.84
C GLN A 5 -9.04 7.87 -14.76
N ASP A 6 -8.96 7.43 -13.52
CA ASP A 6 -8.95 8.28 -12.34
C ASP A 6 -7.51 8.78 -12.09
N ASN A 7 -7.12 9.85 -12.79
CA ASN A 7 -5.80 10.48 -12.68
C ASN A 7 -5.38 10.84 -11.23
N GLN A 8 -6.30 10.83 -10.28
CA GLN A 8 -6.01 11.21 -8.88
C GLN A 8 -5.19 10.14 -8.16
N SER A 9 -5.44 8.85 -8.45
CA SER A 9 -4.69 7.75 -7.83
C SER A 9 -3.26 7.70 -8.37
N GLU A 10 -3.10 7.86 -9.69
CA GLU A 10 -1.79 7.84 -10.36
C GLU A 10 -0.94 9.04 -9.93
N ALA A 11 -1.53 10.24 -9.86
CA ALA A 11 -0.83 11.44 -9.38
C ALA A 11 -0.35 11.28 -7.92
N PHE A 12 -1.17 10.70 -7.04
CA PHE A 12 -0.78 10.42 -5.66
C PHE A 12 0.36 9.40 -5.58
N TYR A 13 0.32 8.36 -6.43
CA TYR A 13 1.36 7.36 -6.51
C TYR A 13 2.70 8.00 -6.90
N VAL A 14 2.72 8.76 -8.00
CA VAL A 14 3.92 9.48 -8.47
C VAL A 14 4.45 10.47 -7.43
N GLU A 15 3.57 11.22 -6.76
CA GLU A 15 3.94 12.18 -5.71
C GLU A 15 4.69 11.51 -4.57
N VAL A 16 4.17 10.38 -4.06
CA VAL A 16 4.79 9.64 -2.96
C VAL A 16 6.12 9.02 -3.37
N LEU A 17 6.22 8.47 -4.59
CA LEU A 17 7.49 7.94 -5.10
C LEU A 17 8.55 9.04 -5.23
N LYS A 18 8.19 10.22 -5.76
CA LYS A 18 9.09 11.38 -5.83
C LYS A 18 9.52 11.86 -4.45
N ALA A 19 8.60 11.87 -3.47
CA ALA A 19 8.94 12.20 -2.09
C ALA A 19 9.90 11.18 -1.47
N ALA A 20 9.70 9.88 -1.75
CA ALA A 20 10.59 8.81 -1.28
C ALA A 20 12.00 8.89 -1.90
N LEU A 21 12.10 9.31 -3.16
CA LEU A 21 13.38 9.60 -3.82
C LEU A 21 14.06 10.83 -3.20
N THR A 22 13.30 11.89 -2.95
CA THR A 22 13.83 13.15 -2.40
C THR A 22 14.35 12.97 -0.98
N ASN A 23 13.69 12.17 -0.14
CA ASN A 23 14.09 11.93 1.26
C ASN A 23 15.08 10.77 1.42
N GLY A 24 15.52 10.13 0.31
CA GLY A 24 16.51 9.06 0.29
C GLY A 24 15.99 7.67 0.72
N ALA A 25 14.69 7.49 0.92
CA ALA A 25 14.08 6.18 1.16
C ALA A 25 14.18 5.28 -0.09
N LEU A 26 14.02 5.88 -1.28
CA LEU A 26 14.33 5.28 -2.58
C LEU A 26 15.55 5.96 -3.22
N ARG A 27 16.20 5.24 -4.13
CA ARG A 27 17.25 5.77 -5.01
C ARG A 27 16.90 5.46 -6.46
N PRO A 28 17.35 6.27 -7.44
CA PRO A 28 17.00 6.07 -8.86
C PRO A 28 17.51 4.73 -9.43
N ASP A 29 18.60 4.20 -8.88
CA ASP A 29 19.27 2.97 -9.27
C ASP A 29 18.80 1.72 -8.48
N ASP A 30 17.88 1.88 -7.52
CA ASP A 30 17.36 0.76 -6.74
C ASP A 30 16.75 -0.31 -7.64
N ARG A 31 17.03 -1.58 -7.30
CA ARG A 31 16.31 -2.71 -7.83
C ARG A 31 14.98 -2.85 -7.07
N VAL A 32 13.88 -2.61 -7.76
CA VAL A 32 12.55 -2.55 -7.16
C VAL A 32 11.71 -3.76 -7.59
N LEU A 33 11.05 -4.43 -6.65
CA LEU A 33 9.98 -5.37 -6.92
C LEU A 33 8.63 -4.66 -6.75
N VAL A 34 7.77 -4.73 -7.76
CA VAL A 34 6.38 -4.25 -7.67
C VAL A 34 5.46 -5.48 -7.65
N VAL A 35 4.88 -5.76 -6.50
CA VAL A 35 3.91 -6.85 -6.35
C VAL A 35 2.50 -6.38 -6.70
N CYS A 36 1.70 -7.25 -7.29
CA CYS A 36 0.35 -6.92 -7.77
C CYS A 36 0.35 -5.74 -8.78
N GLY A 37 1.43 -5.59 -9.55
CA GLY A 37 1.62 -4.46 -10.46
C GLY A 37 0.73 -4.51 -11.70
N SER A 38 0.56 -3.36 -12.32
CA SER A 38 -0.20 -3.19 -13.55
C SER A 38 0.55 -2.27 -14.54
N VAL A 39 0.11 -2.19 -15.77
CA VAL A 39 0.68 -1.27 -16.78
C VAL A 39 0.67 0.19 -16.29
N ARG A 40 -0.29 0.55 -15.44
CA ARG A 40 -0.38 1.90 -14.86
C ARG A 40 0.74 2.15 -13.86
N ASP A 41 1.08 1.13 -13.07
CA ASP A 41 2.17 1.23 -12.10
C ASP A 41 3.50 1.42 -12.82
N GLU A 42 3.70 0.73 -13.94
CA GLU A 42 4.88 0.93 -14.79
C GLU A 42 5.02 2.38 -15.25
N ALA A 43 3.95 2.98 -15.77
CA ALA A 43 3.96 4.37 -16.21
C ALA A 43 4.31 5.34 -15.06
N SER A 44 3.70 5.12 -13.89
CA SER A 44 3.93 5.94 -12.69
C SER A 44 5.36 5.81 -12.15
N LEU A 45 5.93 4.60 -12.14
CA LEU A 45 7.32 4.35 -11.73
C LEU A 45 8.30 5.09 -12.66
N ARG A 46 8.09 4.98 -13.98
CA ARG A 46 8.91 5.67 -14.98
C ARG A 46 8.80 7.19 -14.88
N GLU A 47 7.62 7.72 -14.64
CA GLU A 47 7.37 9.14 -14.42
C GLU A 47 8.05 9.63 -13.13
N ALA A 48 8.10 8.81 -12.08
CA ALA A 48 8.82 9.12 -10.86
C ALA A 48 10.35 9.08 -11.02
N GLY A 49 10.88 8.46 -12.09
CA GLY A 49 12.31 8.37 -12.37
C GLY A 49 12.93 6.99 -12.08
N LEU A 50 12.12 6.00 -11.68
CA LEU A 50 12.59 4.63 -11.49
C LEU A 50 12.67 3.89 -12.83
N ARG A 51 13.72 3.10 -13.05
CA ARG A 51 13.96 2.37 -14.30
C ARG A 51 14.25 0.89 -14.11
N ASN A 52 14.76 0.50 -12.95
CA ASN A 52 15.18 -0.86 -12.64
C ASN A 52 14.14 -1.54 -11.74
N PHE A 53 13.10 -2.09 -12.34
CA PHE A 53 12.02 -2.75 -11.59
C PHE A 53 11.54 -4.03 -12.28
N GLU A 54 11.18 -5.01 -11.46
CA GLU A 54 10.43 -6.21 -11.83
C GLU A 54 8.97 -6.04 -11.36
N MET A 55 8.02 -6.44 -12.19
CA MET A 55 6.61 -6.40 -11.81
C MET A 55 6.00 -7.79 -11.87
N SER A 56 5.32 -8.17 -10.80
CA SER A 56 4.46 -9.34 -10.83
C SER A 56 3.04 -8.93 -11.21
N ASN A 57 2.50 -9.58 -12.23
CA ASN A 57 1.14 -9.36 -12.70
C ASN A 57 0.29 -10.60 -12.52
N ILE A 58 -0.96 -10.38 -12.16
CA ILE A 58 -2.01 -11.38 -12.31
C ILE A 58 -2.22 -11.65 -13.82
N GLY A 59 -2.08 -12.91 -14.23
CA GLY A 59 -2.16 -13.29 -15.66
C GLY A 59 -0.99 -12.82 -16.53
N GLY A 60 0.10 -12.31 -15.94
CA GLY A 60 1.36 -12.03 -16.59
C GLY A 60 2.30 -13.23 -16.60
N GLU A 61 3.50 -13.07 -17.20
CA GLU A 61 4.51 -14.12 -17.28
C GLU A 61 5.04 -14.58 -15.90
N VAL A 62 4.89 -13.73 -14.86
CA VAL A 62 5.35 -13.99 -13.49
C VAL A 62 4.17 -13.86 -12.54
N GLU A 63 3.57 -14.99 -12.19
CA GLU A 63 2.55 -15.05 -11.15
C GLU A 63 3.22 -15.22 -9.78
N ILE A 64 3.03 -14.24 -8.89
CA ILE A 64 3.66 -14.22 -7.56
C ILE A 64 2.57 -14.07 -6.50
N ASP A 65 2.55 -14.99 -5.54
CA ASP A 65 1.77 -14.84 -4.32
C ASP A 65 2.52 -13.92 -3.34
N VAL A 66 2.00 -12.73 -3.09
CA VAL A 66 2.61 -11.77 -2.16
C VAL A 66 2.63 -12.27 -0.73
N GLU A 67 1.76 -13.22 -0.36
CA GLU A 67 1.77 -13.86 0.97
C GLU A 67 2.87 -14.92 1.12
N ASN A 68 3.59 -15.26 0.02
CA ASN A 68 4.67 -16.24 0.01
C ASN A 68 5.65 -15.95 -1.15
N LEU A 69 6.42 -14.88 -1.03
CA LEU A 69 7.35 -14.45 -2.06
C LEU A 69 8.52 -15.44 -2.20
N ALA A 70 8.67 -16.04 -3.38
CA ALA A 70 9.72 -17.01 -3.69
C ALA A 70 11.09 -16.36 -3.92
N TYR A 71 11.41 -15.28 -3.21
CA TYR A 71 12.68 -14.58 -3.25
C TYR A 71 13.40 -14.69 -1.91
N PRO A 72 14.75 -14.76 -1.90
CA PRO A 72 15.54 -14.66 -0.67
C PRO A 72 15.33 -13.35 0.07
N ASP A 73 15.67 -13.32 1.36
CA ASP A 73 15.66 -12.12 2.17
C ASP A 73 16.55 -11.04 1.56
N GLY A 74 16.07 -9.80 1.52
CA GLY A 74 16.83 -8.66 1.00
C GLY A 74 17.23 -8.77 -0.49
N SER A 75 16.44 -9.45 -1.33
CA SER A 75 16.76 -9.62 -2.76
C SER A 75 16.56 -8.34 -3.57
N PHE A 76 15.73 -7.41 -3.09
CA PHE A 76 15.44 -6.14 -3.75
C PHE A 76 15.77 -4.98 -2.82
N ASP A 77 16.20 -3.86 -3.37
CA ASP A 77 16.45 -2.67 -2.57
C ASP A 77 15.16 -2.11 -2.00
N ALA A 78 14.07 -2.15 -2.77
CA ALA A 78 12.74 -1.77 -2.34
C ALA A 78 11.67 -2.71 -2.89
N VAL A 79 10.54 -2.83 -2.16
CA VAL A 79 9.35 -3.56 -2.61
C VAL A 79 8.14 -2.65 -2.51
N ILE A 80 7.35 -2.59 -3.58
CA ILE A 80 6.20 -1.67 -3.71
C ILE A 80 4.94 -2.47 -4.00
N VAL A 81 3.82 -2.06 -3.39
CA VAL A 81 2.48 -2.54 -3.74
C VAL A 81 1.52 -1.36 -3.89
N HIS A 82 0.66 -1.44 -4.91
CA HIS A 82 -0.39 -0.46 -5.14
C HIS A 82 -1.76 -1.15 -5.19
N SER A 83 -2.52 -1.00 -4.10
CA SER A 83 -3.89 -1.56 -3.98
C SER A 83 -3.97 -3.07 -4.22
N GLY A 84 -3.03 -3.82 -3.67
CA GLY A 84 -2.93 -5.27 -3.85
C GLY A 84 -3.09 -6.08 -2.57
N LEU A 85 -2.65 -5.55 -1.42
CA LEU A 85 -2.70 -6.31 -0.16
C LEU A 85 -4.11 -6.59 0.33
N HIS A 86 -5.08 -5.73 0.02
CA HIS A 86 -6.47 -5.94 0.43
C HIS A 86 -7.19 -7.07 -0.35
N HIS A 87 -6.54 -7.67 -1.36
CA HIS A 87 -7.00 -8.90 -2.04
C HIS A 87 -6.47 -10.18 -1.38
N CYS A 88 -5.47 -10.06 -0.50
CA CYS A 88 -4.85 -11.19 0.19
C CYS A 88 -5.79 -11.82 1.22
N ALA A 89 -5.60 -13.09 1.52
CA ALA A 89 -6.23 -13.76 2.65
C ALA A 89 -5.68 -13.22 3.98
N SER A 90 -4.39 -12.85 4.00
CA SER A 90 -3.70 -12.22 5.13
C SER A 90 -2.87 -11.02 4.67
N PRO A 91 -3.45 -9.80 4.60
CA PRO A 91 -2.74 -8.59 4.18
C PRO A 91 -1.46 -8.31 4.98
N HIS A 92 -1.46 -8.63 6.27
CA HIS A 92 -0.28 -8.49 7.15
C HIS A 92 0.84 -9.44 6.75
N ARG A 93 0.52 -10.70 6.37
CA ARG A 93 1.52 -11.64 5.89
C ARG A 93 2.16 -11.14 4.59
N GLY A 94 1.35 -10.62 3.67
CA GLY A 94 1.87 -9.99 2.45
C GLY A 94 2.81 -8.82 2.76
N LEU A 95 2.44 -7.95 3.71
CA LEU A 95 3.30 -6.86 4.17
C LEU A 95 4.62 -7.37 4.76
N LEU A 96 4.59 -8.44 5.57
CA LEU A 96 5.79 -9.02 6.18
C LEU A 96 6.69 -9.72 5.14
N GLU A 97 6.12 -10.37 4.13
CA GLU A 97 6.90 -10.94 3.01
C GLU A 97 7.56 -9.85 2.18
N MET A 98 6.85 -8.77 1.86
CA MET A 98 7.45 -7.60 1.23
C MET A 98 8.59 -7.03 2.07
N TYR A 99 8.39 -6.93 3.38
CA TYR A 99 9.43 -6.46 4.30
C TYR A 99 10.63 -7.41 4.32
N ARG A 100 10.42 -8.72 4.35
CA ARG A 100 11.50 -9.73 4.33
C ARG A 100 12.37 -9.60 3.08
N VAL A 101 11.72 -9.50 1.92
CA VAL A 101 12.38 -9.46 0.61
C VAL A 101 13.03 -8.10 0.32
N ALA A 102 12.52 -7.02 0.91
CA ALA A 102 13.11 -5.70 0.79
C ALA A 102 14.40 -5.58 1.62
N LYS A 103 15.46 -5.03 1.03
CA LYS A 103 16.70 -4.69 1.73
C LYS A 103 16.57 -3.41 2.57
N ARG A 104 15.96 -2.36 2.02
CA ARG A 104 15.92 -1.03 2.64
C ARG A 104 14.53 -0.43 2.82
N CYS A 105 13.63 -0.59 1.87
CA CYS A 105 12.38 0.14 1.84
C CYS A 105 11.20 -0.71 1.39
N VAL A 106 10.06 -0.55 2.07
CA VAL A 106 8.76 -1.05 1.62
C VAL A 106 7.81 0.12 1.44
N ILE A 107 7.11 0.17 0.31
CA ILE A 107 6.09 1.18 0.04
C ILE A 107 4.78 0.50 -0.26
N LEU A 108 3.72 0.89 0.44
CA LEU A 108 2.38 0.40 0.18
C LEU A 108 1.42 1.57 -0.02
N PHE A 109 0.50 1.39 -0.97
CA PHE A 109 -0.61 2.30 -1.27
C PHE A 109 -1.88 1.51 -1.08
N GLU A 110 -2.63 1.78 -0.01
CA GLU A 110 -3.79 0.99 0.36
C GLU A 110 -4.94 1.88 0.86
N PRO A 111 -6.17 1.37 0.89
CA PRO A 111 -7.28 2.07 1.52
C PRO A 111 -7.00 2.34 3.00
N ALA A 112 -7.29 3.57 3.45
CA ALA A 112 -7.14 3.97 4.85
C ALA A 112 -8.38 3.66 5.67
N ASP A 113 -8.20 3.21 6.92
CA ASP A 113 -9.26 3.06 7.91
C ASP A 113 -9.28 4.27 8.86
N ASN A 114 -10.42 4.94 8.94
CA ASN A 114 -10.67 6.03 9.87
C ASN A 114 -12.18 6.25 10.06
N LEU A 115 -12.53 7.19 10.93
CA LEU A 115 -13.95 7.46 11.24
C LEU A 115 -14.75 7.85 9.98
N VAL A 116 -14.19 8.66 9.09
CA VAL A 116 -14.86 9.14 7.88
C VAL A 116 -15.11 7.98 6.90
N THR A 117 -14.14 7.10 6.71
CA THR A 117 -14.31 5.92 5.85
C THR A 117 -15.33 4.93 6.41
N ARG A 118 -15.34 4.71 7.73
CA ARG A 118 -16.33 3.87 8.41
C ARG A 118 -17.75 4.44 8.30
N LEU A 119 -17.91 5.75 8.50
CA LEU A 119 -19.18 6.43 8.28
C LEU A 119 -19.62 6.37 6.81
N GLY A 120 -18.70 6.60 5.88
CA GLY A 120 -18.95 6.47 4.45
C GLY A 120 -19.46 5.08 4.07
N GLN A 121 -18.89 4.01 4.64
CA GLN A 121 -19.39 2.64 4.46
C GLN A 121 -20.80 2.46 5.02
N LYS A 122 -21.05 2.95 6.24
CA LYS A 122 -22.36 2.86 6.89
C LYS A 122 -23.46 3.53 6.05
N PHE A 123 -23.13 4.63 5.37
CA PHE A 123 -24.06 5.34 4.48
C PHE A 123 -24.02 4.87 3.01
N GLY A 124 -23.31 3.76 2.71
CA GLY A 124 -23.24 3.21 1.36
C GLY A 124 -22.46 4.05 0.35
N ILE A 125 -21.63 5.01 0.82
CA ILE A 125 -20.75 5.83 -0.02
C ILE A 125 -19.44 5.09 -0.28
N GLY A 126 -18.92 4.37 0.73
CA GLY A 126 -17.73 3.55 0.63
C GLY A 126 -18.01 2.11 0.20
N GLN A 127 -17.04 1.48 -0.46
CA GLN A 127 -17.12 0.07 -0.81
C GLN A 127 -16.77 -0.80 0.40
N THR A 128 -17.60 -1.82 0.66
CA THR A 128 -17.32 -2.87 1.63
C THR A 128 -16.68 -4.08 0.94
N TYR A 129 -17.21 -4.45 -0.24
CA TYR A 129 -16.69 -5.47 -1.12
C TYR A 129 -16.32 -4.87 -2.48
N GLU A 130 -15.25 -5.35 -3.09
CA GLU A 130 -14.78 -4.85 -4.37
C GLU A 130 -15.35 -5.65 -5.54
N PHE A 131 -16.56 -5.30 -5.95
CA PHE A 131 -17.18 -5.93 -7.12
C PHE A 131 -16.59 -5.43 -8.45
N ALA A 132 -16.07 -4.20 -8.48
CA ALA A 132 -15.64 -3.57 -9.72
C ALA A 132 -14.42 -4.26 -10.35
N ALA A 133 -13.49 -4.75 -9.54
CA ALA A 133 -12.32 -5.49 -10.01
C ALA A 133 -12.73 -6.80 -10.69
N VAL A 134 -13.61 -7.58 -10.04
CA VAL A 134 -14.11 -8.84 -10.59
C VAL A 134 -14.96 -8.61 -11.84
N GLN A 135 -15.83 -7.60 -11.85
CA GLN A 135 -16.63 -7.25 -13.03
C GLN A 135 -15.77 -6.78 -14.20
N GLY A 136 -14.73 -6.00 -13.94
CA GLY A 136 -13.78 -5.55 -14.96
C GLY A 136 -13.03 -6.69 -15.62
N ASN A 137 -12.80 -7.78 -14.89
CA ASN A 137 -12.14 -9.01 -15.36
C ASN A 137 -13.16 -10.10 -15.78
N ARG A 138 -14.34 -9.74 -16.26
CA ARG A 138 -15.38 -10.63 -16.79
C ARG A 138 -15.84 -11.72 -15.81
N LEU A 139 -15.75 -11.46 -14.51
CA LEU A 139 -16.07 -12.41 -13.44
C LEU A 139 -15.14 -13.64 -13.38
N GLU A 140 -13.92 -13.53 -13.89
CA GLU A 140 -12.94 -14.63 -13.87
C GLU A 140 -11.94 -14.49 -12.72
N CYS A 141 -11.47 -13.27 -12.45
CA CYS A 141 -10.41 -12.99 -11.47
C CYS A 141 -10.54 -11.57 -10.91
N GLY A 142 -9.58 -11.17 -10.06
CA GLY A 142 -9.49 -9.80 -9.51
C GLY A 142 -10.22 -9.62 -8.19
N GLY A 143 -10.74 -10.71 -7.58
CA GLY A 143 -11.29 -10.71 -6.24
C GLY A 143 -10.32 -11.26 -5.18
N TRP A 144 -10.85 -11.85 -4.14
CA TRP A 144 -10.10 -12.48 -3.07
C TRP A 144 -9.16 -13.56 -3.61
N ARG A 145 -7.87 -13.47 -3.28
CA ARG A 145 -6.79 -14.33 -3.82
C ARG A 145 -6.87 -14.49 -5.34
N ASN A 146 -7.16 -13.41 -6.01
CA ASN A 146 -7.32 -13.37 -7.47
C ASN A 146 -8.42 -14.29 -8.05
N THR A 147 -9.41 -14.67 -7.27
CA THR A 147 -10.56 -15.46 -7.74
C THR A 147 -11.68 -14.55 -8.24
N SER A 148 -12.78 -15.17 -8.68
CA SER A 148 -14.04 -14.48 -9.03
C SER A 148 -14.87 -14.02 -7.82
N VAL A 149 -14.42 -14.31 -6.60
CA VAL A 149 -15.11 -13.91 -5.36
C VAL A 149 -14.67 -12.50 -4.97
N PRO A 150 -15.58 -11.50 -4.94
CA PRO A 150 -15.21 -10.15 -4.52
C PRO A 150 -14.59 -10.15 -3.12
N ASN A 151 -13.44 -9.52 -2.98
CA ASN A 151 -12.77 -9.41 -1.68
C ASN A 151 -13.44 -8.36 -0.79
N TRP A 152 -13.37 -8.57 0.52
CA TRP A 152 -13.58 -7.52 1.50
C TRP A 152 -12.47 -6.49 1.37
N VAL A 153 -12.80 -5.21 1.21
CA VAL A 153 -11.80 -4.15 1.12
C VAL A 153 -11.19 -3.92 2.50
N TYR A 154 -10.05 -4.60 2.75
CA TYR A 154 -9.27 -4.39 3.96
C TYR A 154 -8.68 -2.98 3.97
N ARG A 155 -8.80 -2.27 5.09
CA ARG A 155 -8.29 -0.90 5.25
C ARG A 155 -7.25 -0.86 6.34
N PHE A 156 -6.15 -0.18 6.03
CA PHE A 156 -5.01 -0.08 6.94
C PHE A 156 -5.06 1.19 7.78
N THR A 157 -4.47 1.11 8.98
CA THR A 157 -4.13 2.28 9.80
C THR A 157 -2.61 2.40 9.94
N ALA A 158 -2.12 3.61 10.17
CA ALA A 158 -0.70 3.84 10.43
C ALA A 158 -0.22 3.09 11.70
N SER A 159 -1.07 2.99 12.72
CA SER A 159 -0.77 2.28 13.96
C SER A 159 -0.57 0.78 13.72
N GLU A 160 -1.48 0.17 12.96
CA GLU A 160 -1.44 -1.24 12.62
C GLU A 160 -0.19 -1.61 11.81
N ILE A 161 0.15 -0.81 10.80
CA ILE A 161 1.38 -1.01 10.00
C ILE A 161 2.61 -0.96 10.91
N ARG A 162 2.70 0.04 11.81
CA ARG A 162 3.82 0.15 12.76
C ARG A 162 3.89 -1.07 13.69
N GLN A 163 2.77 -1.50 14.24
CA GLN A 163 2.71 -2.66 15.14
C GLN A 163 3.13 -3.93 14.43
N THR A 164 2.63 -4.16 13.21
CA THR A 164 2.98 -5.34 12.42
C THR A 164 4.48 -5.42 12.15
N ILE A 165 5.08 -4.33 11.69
CA ILE A 165 6.52 -4.28 11.37
C ILE A 165 7.38 -4.37 12.63
N ASN A 166 7.07 -3.59 13.67
CA ASN A 166 7.87 -3.58 14.91
C ASN A 166 7.77 -4.92 15.67
N CYS A 167 6.65 -5.64 15.57
CA CYS A 167 6.51 -6.97 16.14
C CYS A 167 7.40 -8.00 15.41
N ALA A 168 7.46 -7.92 14.08
CA ALA A 168 8.26 -8.85 13.27
C ALA A 168 9.77 -8.53 13.28
N ALA A 169 10.14 -7.26 13.43
CA ALA A 169 11.52 -6.80 13.40
C ALA A 169 11.83 -5.81 14.54
N PRO A 170 11.90 -6.27 15.81
CA PRO A 170 12.08 -5.43 16.99
C PRO A 170 13.55 -5.06 17.24
N PHE A 171 14.41 -5.05 16.23
CA PHE A 171 15.86 -4.94 16.42
C PHE A 171 16.40 -3.52 16.34
N GLY A 172 15.67 -2.61 15.69
CA GLY A 172 16.10 -1.24 15.49
C GLY A 172 14.96 -0.29 15.12
N PRO A 173 15.20 1.02 15.14
CA PRO A 173 14.18 2.03 14.85
C PRO A 173 13.86 2.08 13.36
N HIS A 174 12.62 1.81 13.00
CA HIS A 174 12.12 2.03 11.64
C HIS A 174 11.74 3.49 11.45
N ARG A 175 11.99 4.02 10.25
CA ARG A 175 11.45 5.33 9.85
C ARG A 175 10.20 5.12 9.02
N TYR A 176 9.11 5.82 9.37
CA TYR A 176 7.82 5.71 8.72
C TYR A 176 7.40 7.07 8.18
N HIS A 177 7.10 7.15 6.88
CA HIS A 177 6.48 8.33 6.27
C HIS A 177 5.10 7.94 5.77
N PHE A 178 4.07 8.57 6.33
CA PHE A 178 2.69 8.33 5.92
C PHE A 178 2.19 9.51 5.09
N HIS A 179 1.60 9.20 3.96
CA HIS A 179 0.95 10.15 3.06
C HIS A 179 -0.53 9.80 2.97
N TYR A 180 -1.38 10.80 2.85
CA TYR A 180 -2.82 10.62 2.84
C TYR A 180 -3.45 11.41 1.71
N ARG A 181 -4.50 10.86 1.08
CA ARG A 181 -5.24 11.53 0.02
C ARG A 181 -6.70 11.09 0.04
N THR A 182 -7.61 12.06 -0.14
CA THR A 182 -9.01 11.77 -0.33
C THR A 182 -9.31 11.57 -1.81
N ARG A 183 -9.76 10.37 -2.16
CA ARG A 183 -10.25 10.01 -3.48
C ARG A 183 -11.76 9.90 -3.47
N ILE A 184 -12.42 10.63 -4.37
CA ILE A 184 -13.86 10.54 -4.56
C ILE A 184 -14.12 9.74 -5.84
N PRO A 185 -14.83 8.59 -5.76
CA PRO A 185 -15.05 7.71 -6.92
C PRO A 185 -16.16 8.27 -7.83
N TRP A 186 -15.90 9.41 -8.47
CA TRP A 186 -16.89 10.15 -9.26
C TRP A 186 -17.58 9.32 -10.35
N GLN A 187 -16.83 8.46 -11.04
CA GLN A 187 -17.38 7.62 -12.10
C GLN A 187 -18.37 6.60 -11.55
N GLN A 188 -18.01 5.94 -10.44
CA GLN A 188 -18.88 4.97 -9.78
C GLN A 188 -20.13 5.64 -9.23
N LEU A 189 -20.01 6.83 -8.65
CA LEU A 189 -21.15 7.61 -8.15
C LEU A 189 -22.08 8.06 -9.28
N ARG A 190 -21.53 8.46 -10.44
CA ARG A 190 -22.32 8.80 -11.63
C ARG A 190 -23.01 7.60 -12.24
N ALA A 191 -22.42 6.42 -12.20
CA ALA A 191 -23.00 5.19 -12.72
C ALA A 191 -24.15 4.61 -11.85
N ARG A 192 -24.25 5.00 -10.57
CA ARG A 192 -25.31 4.54 -9.67
C ARG A 192 -26.69 4.99 -10.16
N ARG A 193 -27.70 4.11 -9.99
CA ARG A 193 -29.11 4.40 -10.31
C ARG A 193 -29.63 5.56 -9.44
N SER A 194 -29.35 5.54 -8.14
CA SER A 194 -29.64 6.67 -7.26
C SER A 194 -28.55 7.73 -7.39
N LYS A 195 -28.95 9.00 -7.57
CA LYS A 195 -28.04 10.14 -7.64
C LYS A 195 -27.78 10.79 -6.27
N VAL A 196 -28.47 10.37 -5.23
CA VAL A 196 -28.29 10.91 -3.87
C VAL A 196 -26.82 10.84 -3.41
N PRO A 197 -26.10 9.70 -3.53
CA PRO A 197 -24.69 9.65 -3.14
C PRO A 197 -23.78 10.57 -3.97
N LEU A 198 -24.13 10.79 -5.25
CA LEU A 198 -23.40 11.74 -6.10
C LEU A 198 -23.54 13.17 -5.60
N VAL A 199 -24.77 13.59 -5.32
CA VAL A 199 -25.05 14.94 -4.80
C VAL A 199 -24.37 15.14 -3.43
N MET A 200 -24.50 14.16 -2.52
CA MET A 200 -23.80 14.21 -1.24
C MET A 200 -22.29 14.34 -1.40
N ALA A 201 -21.68 13.57 -2.30
CA ALA A 201 -20.27 13.66 -2.58
C ALA A 201 -19.86 15.02 -3.19
N MET A 202 -20.68 15.60 -4.07
CA MET A 202 -20.42 16.93 -4.64
C MET A 202 -20.44 18.02 -3.56
N VAL A 203 -21.38 17.96 -2.62
CA VAL A 203 -21.47 18.92 -1.51
C VAL A 203 -20.32 18.72 -0.51
N ALA A 204 -19.97 17.47 -0.22
CA ALA A 204 -18.90 17.15 0.73
C ALA A 204 -17.49 17.35 0.15
N ALA A 205 -17.30 17.30 -1.17
CA ALA A 205 -15.98 17.31 -1.82
C ALA A 205 -15.09 18.49 -1.41
N PRO A 206 -15.55 19.74 -1.33
CA PRO A 206 -14.70 20.86 -0.90
C PRO A 206 -14.20 20.68 0.54
N VAL A 207 -15.09 20.23 1.44
CA VAL A 207 -14.75 19.97 2.84
C VAL A 207 -13.78 18.80 2.97
N LEU A 208 -14.02 17.70 2.25
CA LEU A 208 -13.14 16.53 2.26
C LEU A 208 -11.75 16.86 1.76
N ARG A 209 -11.61 17.71 0.72
CA ARG A 209 -10.32 18.19 0.24
C ARG A 209 -9.60 19.08 1.26
N LEU A 210 -10.33 19.92 1.96
CA LEU A 210 -9.76 20.72 3.05
C LEU A 210 -9.30 19.80 4.19
N LEU A 211 -10.03 18.74 4.47
CA LEU A 211 -9.67 17.75 5.49
C LEU A 211 -8.47 16.87 5.10
N ASP A 212 -8.02 16.87 3.83
CA ASP A 212 -6.77 16.18 3.44
C ASP A 212 -5.57 16.70 4.24
N VAL A 213 -5.61 17.97 4.68
CA VAL A 213 -4.60 18.54 5.60
C VAL A 213 -4.59 17.81 6.95
N MET A 214 -5.74 17.25 7.38
CA MET A 214 -5.86 16.45 8.61
C MET A 214 -5.47 14.98 8.41
N GLY A 215 -5.07 14.61 7.17
CA GLY A 215 -4.48 13.31 6.79
C GLY A 215 -5.22 12.09 7.34
N PRO A 216 -4.72 11.47 8.44
CA PRO A 216 -5.22 10.19 8.93
C PRO A 216 -6.68 10.19 9.38
N VAL A 217 -7.27 11.37 9.64
CA VAL A 217 -8.64 11.46 10.19
C VAL A 217 -9.71 11.35 9.10
N ALA A 218 -9.43 11.84 7.89
CA ALA A 218 -10.45 12.02 6.86
C ALA A 218 -10.15 11.34 5.52
N SER A 219 -8.88 11.12 5.19
CA SER A 219 -8.48 10.57 3.89
C SER A 219 -8.80 9.09 3.77
N ASN A 220 -9.28 8.66 2.61
CA ASN A 220 -9.66 7.27 2.37
C ASN A 220 -8.58 6.44 1.66
N ASN A 221 -7.49 7.07 1.24
CA ASN A 221 -6.27 6.41 0.76
C ASN A 221 -5.09 6.84 1.60
N MET A 222 -4.18 5.91 1.79
CA MET A 222 -2.90 6.15 2.44
C MET A 222 -1.77 5.50 1.65
N ALA A 223 -0.60 6.09 1.77
CA ALA A 223 0.65 5.43 1.45
C ALA A 223 1.54 5.40 2.68
N ALA A 224 2.23 4.29 2.87
CA ALA A 224 3.25 4.17 3.91
C ALA A 224 4.60 3.83 3.25
N VAL A 225 5.59 4.65 3.53
CA VAL A 225 6.99 4.40 3.19
C VAL A 225 7.68 3.95 4.47
N ILE A 226 8.10 2.69 4.49
CA ILE A 226 8.73 2.03 5.64
C ILE A 226 10.20 1.85 5.32
N VAL A 227 11.06 2.60 6.01
CA VAL A 227 12.51 2.49 5.84
C VAL A 227 13.05 1.61 6.95
N LYS A 228 13.73 0.55 6.56
CA LYS A 228 14.37 -0.40 7.50
C LYS A 228 15.57 0.26 8.17
N PRO A 229 15.88 -0.09 9.43
CA PRO A 229 17.11 0.34 10.06
C PRO A 229 18.34 -0.28 9.35
N ASP A 230 19.43 0.46 9.31
CA ASP A 230 20.71 -0.03 8.77
C ASP A 230 21.43 -0.82 9.86
N LEU A 231 21.07 -2.09 9.99
CA LEU A 231 21.71 -3.00 10.95
C LEU A 231 23.10 -3.45 10.48
N PRO A 232 24.11 -3.54 11.37
CA PRO A 232 24.04 -3.40 12.83
C PRO A 232 24.12 -1.97 13.35
N GLY A 233 24.25 -0.94 12.51
CA GLY A 233 24.47 0.45 12.94
C GLY A 233 23.30 1.07 13.71
N GLU A 234 22.09 0.91 13.21
CA GLU A 234 20.85 1.49 13.79
C GLU A 234 20.06 0.50 14.65
N LYS A 235 20.72 -0.29 15.47
CA LYS A 235 20.04 -1.19 16.42
C LYS A 235 19.67 -0.48 17.70
N PHE A 236 18.65 -0.99 18.39
CA PHE A 236 18.35 -0.54 19.74
C PHE A 236 19.50 -0.88 20.70
N PRO A 237 19.76 -0.07 21.76
CA PRO A 237 20.90 -0.26 22.65
C PRO A 237 20.84 -1.55 23.47
N TRP A 238 19.65 -2.12 23.65
CA TRP A 238 19.41 -3.38 24.35
C TRP A 238 19.49 -4.63 23.47
N VAL A 239 19.85 -4.49 22.17
CA VAL A 239 19.95 -5.59 21.20
C VAL A 239 21.41 -5.82 20.86
N GLU A 240 21.86 -7.07 20.96
CA GLU A 240 23.17 -7.54 20.49
C GLU A 240 23.01 -8.65 19.48
N GLN A 241 24.02 -8.85 18.65
CA GLN A 241 24.13 -10.02 17.77
C GLN A 241 25.37 -10.83 18.16
N LYS A 242 25.15 -12.07 18.61
CA LYS A 242 26.22 -13.03 18.94
C LYS A 242 25.99 -14.31 18.13
N ASP A 243 27.03 -14.78 17.45
CA ASP A 243 26.99 -16.00 16.63
C ASP A 243 25.79 -16.04 15.64
N GLY A 244 25.48 -14.90 15.03
CA GLY A 244 24.37 -14.73 14.09
C GLY A 244 22.97 -14.72 14.72
N LYS A 245 22.87 -14.77 16.06
CA LYS A 245 21.59 -14.71 16.80
C LYS A 245 21.40 -13.37 17.46
N TRP A 246 20.17 -12.86 17.40
CA TRP A 246 19.76 -11.67 18.12
C TRP A 246 19.49 -12.03 19.58
N ILE A 247 20.10 -11.30 20.50
CA ILE A 247 19.94 -11.46 21.94
C ILE A 247 19.66 -10.11 22.59
N ALA A 248 18.89 -10.12 23.67
CA ALA A 248 18.69 -8.95 24.51
C ALA A 248 19.82 -8.84 25.55
N GLU A 249 20.35 -7.63 25.72
CA GLU A 249 21.34 -7.35 26.76
C GLU A 249 20.66 -7.32 28.12
N ARG A 250 21.16 -8.18 29.06
CA ARG A 250 20.53 -8.38 30.38
C ARG A 250 20.49 -7.13 31.28
N GLY A 251 21.33 -6.13 31.00
CA GLY A 251 21.40 -4.89 31.79
C GLY A 251 20.19 -3.96 31.61
N TRP A 252 19.24 -4.31 30.75
CA TRP A 252 18.04 -3.52 30.47
C TRP A 252 16.76 -4.07 31.13
N PHE A 253 16.84 -5.13 31.91
CA PHE A 253 15.72 -5.78 32.57
C PHE A 253 15.90 -5.79 34.09
#